data_7fe70b74834c313c9c06901140696977
#
_entry.id   7fe70b74834c313c9c06901140696977
#
_cell.length_a   1.000
_cell.length_b   1.000
_cell.length_c   1.000
_cell.angle_alpha   90.00
_cell.angle_beta   90.00
_cell.angle_gamma   90.00
#
_symmetry.space_group_name_H-M   'P 1'
#
loop_
_entity.id
_entity.type
_entity.pdbx_description
1 polymer ?
#
loop_
_entity_poly.entity_id
_entity_poly.type
_entity_poly.pdbx_seq_one_letter_code
_entity_poly.pdbx_strand_id
1 'polypeptide(L)'
;MGIEQVWVPAGSFLMGTDDATLQELKSQGPPAWVAKALDSESPQHRVRLTQGYWIDRHEVTNAAFRAFVDDAGYTTPVYWSEAGRAWLAKQKLDALPSACPGERPDDPRRCVTWFEAEAYARWRGGRLPTEAEWEYAARGPQSSRYPWGAAFDASRCNVVGATGPVPVGSLPSGRSWVGADDLAGNAMEWVSDWLDAGYYARSVEDDPTGPPTGTVKVEKGGWWGSNPVVARSAYRHYEDPPDYGDKHIGFRIVSASSAR
;
A
#
# COMPACT_ATOMS: atom_id res chain seq x y z
N MET A 1 -3.54 -19.50 -8.44
CA MET A 1 -3.93 -19.52 -7.02
C MET A 1 -4.26 -18.10 -6.61
N GLY A 2 -5.51 -17.84 -6.13
CA GLY A 2 -5.93 -16.51 -5.69
C GLY A 2 -5.51 -16.28 -4.25
N ILE A 3 -5.06 -15.07 -3.94
CA ILE A 3 -4.93 -14.60 -2.56
C ILE A 3 -6.35 -14.45 -2.00
N GLU A 4 -6.57 -14.90 -0.75
CA GLU A 4 -7.83 -14.67 -0.04
C GLU A 4 -8.09 -13.17 0.07
N GLN A 5 -9.33 -12.76 -0.16
CA GLN A 5 -9.76 -11.38 0.00
C GLN A 5 -10.70 -11.24 1.19
N VAL A 6 -10.66 -10.10 1.85
CA VAL A 6 -11.57 -9.72 2.92
C VAL A 6 -12.48 -8.59 2.47
N TRP A 7 -13.73 -8.59 2.96
CA TRP A 7 -14.71 -7.59 2.61
C TRP A 7 -14.54 -6.33 3.45
N VAL A 8 -14.41 -5.19 2.80
CA VAL A 8 -14.45 -3.87 3.43
C VAL A 8 -15.81 -3.22 3.12
N PRO A 9 -16.67 -3.04 4.10
CA PRO A 9 -17.98 -2.40 3.87
C PRO A 9 -17.83 -0.91 3.56
N ALA A 10 -18.78 -0.34 2.82
CA ALA A 10 -18.89 1.11 2.67
C ALA A 10 -18.95 1.81 4.03
N GLY A 11 -18.41 3.02 4.13
CA GLY A 11 -18.38 3.76 5.38
C GLY A 11 -17.55 5.04 5.33
N SER A 12 -17.46 5.71 6.47
CA SER A 12 -16.70 6.96 6.60
C SER A 12 -15.67 6.86 7.72
N PHE A 13 -14.58 7.61 7.56
CA PHE A 13 -13.52 7.72 8.55
C PHE A 13 -12.84 9.09 8.47
N LEU A 14 -11.97 9.38 9.41
CA LEU A 14 -11.07 10.53 9.36
C LEU A 14 -9.73 10.08 8.77
N MET A 15 -9.44 10.51 7.54
CA MET A 15 -8.20 10.22 6.81
C MET A 15 -7.14 11.24 7.20
N GLY A 16 -5.89 10.77 7.29
CA GLY A 16 -4.77 11.62 7.69
C GLY A 16 -4.59 11.71 9.20
N THR A 17 -3.84 12.72 9.65
CA THR A 17 -3.44 12.88 11.05
C THR A 17 -3.80 14.28 11.53
N ASP A 18 -4.40 14.37 12.72
CA ASP A 18 -4.75 15.65 13.36
C ASP A 18 -3.51 16.43 13.81
N ASP A 19 -3.67 17.76 13.94
CA ASP A 19 -2.56 18.66 14.24
C ASP A 19 -1.89 18.38 15.59
N ALA A 20 -2.65 17.97 16.60
CA ALA A 20 -2.10 17.66 17.93
C ALA A 20 -1.20 16.42 17.86
N THR A 21 -1.66 15.37 17.18
CA THR A 21 -0.88 14.16 16.93
C THR A 21 0.36 14.46 16.06
N LEU A 22 0.24 15.31 15.04
CA LEU A 22 1.41 15.72 14.23
C LEU A 22 2.46 16.45 15.06
N GLN A 23 2.04 17.36 15.94
CA GLN A 23 2.95 18.06 16.84
C GLN A 23 3.63 17.09 17.81
N GLU A 24 2.87 16.16 18.41
CA GLU A 24 3.42 15.09 19.24
C GLU A 24 4.53 14.31 18.51
N LEU A 25 4.23 13.81 17.30
CA LEU A 25 5.17 13.01 16.51
C LEU A 25 6.43 13.80 16.12
N LYS A 26 6.28 15.05 15.72
CA LYS A 26 7.41 15.94 15.39
C LYS A 26 8.28 16.27 16.59
N SER A 27 7.67 16.42 17.79
CA SER A 27 8.40 16.70 19.04
C SER A 27 9.32 15.56 19.47
N GLN A 28 9.08 14.33 18.99
CA GLN A 28 9.92 13.16 19.23
C GLN A 28 11.23 13.18 18.43
N GLY A 29 11.47 14.20 17.58
CA GLY A 29 12.68 14.35 16.80
C GLY A 29 12.88 13.26 15.74
N PRO A 30 11.86 12.94 14.91
CA PRO A 30 12.01 11.95 13.87
C PRO A 30 13.04 12.39 12.82
N PRO A 31 13.62 11.47 12.05
CA PRO A 31 14.48 11.84 10.92
C PRO A 31 13.80 12.87 9.99
N ALA A 32 14.59 13.73 9.35
CA ALA A 32 14.06 14.83 8.54
C ALA A 32 13.09 14.37 7.43
N TRP A 33 13.37 13.22 6.81
CA TRP A 33 12.50 12.64 5.78
C TRP A 33 11.14 12.19 6.36
N VAL A 34 11.11 11.66 7.61
CA VAL A 34 9.86 11.33 8.29
C VAL A 34 9.10 12.61 8.64
N ALA A 35 9.79 13.64 9.17
CA ALA A 35 9.15 14.91 9.50
C ALA A 35 8.49 15.56 8.29
N LYS A 36 9.12 15.49 7.12
CA LYS A 36 8.57 15.99 5.86
C LYS A 36 7.36 15.17 5.40
N ALA A 37 7.39 13.84 5.55
CA ALA A 37 6.26 12.98 5.25
C ALA A 37 5.03 13.32 6.11
N LEU A 38 5.24 13.57 7.41
CA LEU A 38 4.17 13.96 8.34
C LEU A 38 3.41 15.22 7.89
N ASP A 39 4.08 16.18 7.25
CA ASP A 39 3.42 17.39 6.72
C ASP A 39 2.34 17.06 5.69
N SER A 40 2.52 15.99 4.91
CA SER A 40 1.58 15.56 3.88
C SER A 40 0.35 14.81 4.42
N GLU A 41 0.35 14.44 5.71
CA GLU A 41 -0.78 13.78 6.37
C GLU A 41 -1.86 14.77 6.86
N SER A 42 -1.66 16.08 6.67
CA SER A 42 -2.53 17.17 7.13
C SER A 42 -3.18 17.91 5.95
N PRO A 43 -4.38 18.46 6.15
CA PRO A 43 -5.22 18.33 7.34
C PRO A 43 -5.89 16.95 7.41
N GLN A 44 -6.15 16.48 8.63
CA GLN A 44 -7.08 15.36 8.80
C GLN A 44 -8.46 15.77 8.29
N HIS A 45 -9.09 14.93 7.49
CA HIS A 45 -10.36 15.25 6.84
C HIS A 45 -11.27 14.02 6.76
N ARG A 46 -12.56 14.28 6.60
CA ARG A 46 -13.55 13.21 6.46
C ARG A 46 -13.51 12.64 5.05
N VAL A 47 -13.50 11.32 4.97
CA VAL A 47 -13.66 10.55 3.74
C VAL A 47 -14.82 9.58 3.89
N ARG A 48 -15.61 9.42 2.83
CA ARG A 48 -16.69 8.44 2.72
C ARG A 48 -16.42 7.54 1.52
N LEU A 49 -16.27 6.25 1.77
CA LEU A 49 -16.25 5.23 0.73
C LEU A 49 -17.70 4.80 0.50
N THR A 50 -18.24 5.14 -0.67
CA THR A 50 -19.69 4.96 -0.97
C THR A 50 -20.03 3.53 -1.36
N GLN A 51 -19.02 2.72 -1.75
CA GLN A 51 -19.15 1.33 -2.11
C GLN A 51 -18.21 0.47 -1.27
N GLY A 52 -18.67 -0.72 -0.90
CA GLY A 52 -17.79 -1.73 -0.33
C GLY A 52 -16.95 -2.41 -1.42
N TYR A 53 -15.83 -2.99 -1.02
CA TYR A 53 -14.88 -3.64 -1.93
C TYR A 53 -14.21 -4.84 -1.25
N TRP A 54 -13.65 -5.71 -2.05
CA TRP A 54 -12.77 -6.78 -1.59
C TRP A 54 -11.32 -6.32 -1.65
N ILE A 55 -10.56 -6.52 -0.59
CA ILE A 55 -9.12 -6.25 -0.54
C ILE A 55 -8.36 -7.55 -0.26
N ASP A 56 -7.21 -7.75 -0.88
CA ASP A 56 -6.34 -8.89 -0.56
C ASP A 56 -6.03 -8.89 0.93
N ARG A 57 -6.17 -10.06 1.55
CA ARG A 57 -5.93 -10.24 2.98
C ARG A 57 -4.53 -9.82 3.38
N HIS A 58 -3.55 -10.11 2.54
CA HIS A 58 -2.13 -9.78 2.72
C HIS A 58 -1.53 -9.28 1.41
N GLU A 59 -0.27 -8.89 1.42
CA GLU A 59 0.47 -8.47 0.22
C GLU A 59 0.50 -9.60 -0.84
N VAL A 60 0.64 -9.24 -2.09
CA VAL A 60 0.89 -10.19 -3.17
C VAL A 60 2.22 -10.91 -2.89
N THR A 61 2.20 -12.23 -2.91
CA THR A 61 3.37 -13.06 -2.65
C THR A 61 4.22 -13.26 -3.90
N ASN A 62 5.49 -13.66 -3.73
CA ASN A 62 6.35 -14.04 -4.85
C ASN A 62 5.74 -15.20 -5.67
N ALA A 63 5.12 -16.19 -5.01
CA ALA A 63 4.44 -17.29 -5.71
C ALA A 63 3.25 -16.80 -6.54
N ALA A 64 2.45 -15.87 -6.01
CA ALA A 64 1.32 -15.30 -6.74
C ALA A 64 1.77 -14.43 -7.93
N PHE A 65 2.82 -13.63 -7.74
CA PHE A 65 3.38 -12.83 -8.83
C PHE A 65 4.02 -13.70 -9.91
N ARG A 66 4.65 -14.82 -9.52
CA ARG A 66 5.21 -15.78 -10.48
C ARG A 66 4.14 -16.34 -11.42
N ALA A 67 2.93 -16.60 -10.94
CA ALA A 67 1.83 -17.05 -11.80
C ALA A 67 1.47 -16.01 -12.89
N PHE A 68 1.54 -14.71 -12.59
CA PHE A 68 1.39 -13.65 -13.61
C PHE A 68 2.50 -13.69 -14.66
N VAL A 69 3.74 -13.92 -14.23
CA VAL A 69 4.89 -14.04 -15.14
C VAL A 69 4.73 -15.26 -16.06
N ASP A 70 4.37 -16.41 -15.48
CA ASP A 70 4.20 -17.68 -16.20
C ASP A 70 2.99 -17.64 -17.16
N ASP A 71 1.99 -16.82 -16.89
CA ASP A 71 0.82 -16.56 -17.76
C ASP A 71 1.06 -15.41 -18.77
N ALA A 72 2.32 -15.24 -19.18
CA ALA A 72 2.73 -14.25 -20.17
C ALA A 72 2.39 -12.78 -19.79
N GLY A 73 2.38 -12.46 -18.52
CA GLY A 73 1.98 -11.14 -18.00
C GLY A 73 2.75 -9.97 -18.61
N TYR A 74 4.06 -10.16 -18.84
CA TYR A 74 4.90 -9.12 -19.46
C TYR A 74 4.70 -8.97 -20.98
N THR A 75 4.15 -9.96 -21.65
CA THR A 75 3.97 -9.96 -23.11
C THR A 75 2.52 -9.79 -23.53
N THR A 76 1.58 -9.68 -22.61
CA THR A 76 0.14 -9.51 -22.88
C THR A 76 -0.28 -8.04 -22.70
N PRO A 77 -0.44 -7.27 -23.80
CA PRO A 77 -0.59 -5.80 -23.72
C PRO A 77 -1.83 -5.31 -22.96
N VAL A 78 -2.90 -6.13 -22.88
CA VAL A 78 -4.16 -5.71 -22.24
C VAL A 78 -4.02 -5.49 -20.73
N TYR A 79 -3.03 -6.08 -20.09
CA TYR A 79 -2.77 -5.89 -18.65
C TYR A 79 -2.09 -4.55 -18.34
N TRP A 80 -1.45 -3.93 -19.33
CA TRP A 80 -0.67 -2.71 -19.15
C TRP A 80 -1.45 -1.46 -19.55
N SER A 81 -1.42 -0.43 -18.69
CA SER A 81 -1.88 0.91 -19.09
C SER A 81 -1.03 1.47 -20.22
N GLU A 82 -1.45 2.57 -20.82
CA GLU A 82 -0.65 3.26 -21.84
C GLU A 82 0.73 3.64 -21.30
N ALA A 83 0.78 4.23 -20.08
CA ALA A 83 2.02 4.58 -19.41
C ALA A 83 2.86 3.33 -19.07
N GLY A 84 2.23 2.25 -18.60
CA GLY A 84 2.89 0.97 -18.33
C GLY A 84 3.50 0.35 -19.59
N ARG A 85 2.80 0.39 -20.73
CA ARG A 85 3.36 -0.05 -22.02
C ARG A 85 4.54 0.81 -22.46
N ALA A 86 4.45 2.12 -22.29
CA ALA A 86 5.55 3.04 -22.62
C ALA A 86 6.78 2.80 -21.73
N TRP A 87 6.58 2.45 -20.46
CA TRP A 87 7.65 2.02 -19.56
C TRP A 87 8.22 0.68 -20.00
N LEU A 88 7.38 -0.33 -20.22
CA LEU A 88 7.78 -1.69 -20.58
C LEU A 88 8.60 -1.74 -21.88
N ALA A 89 8.25 -0.90 -22.87
CA ALA A 89 8.97 -0.80 -24.15
C ALA A 89 10.44 -0.34 -24.00
N LYS A 90 10.79 0.24 -22.85
CA LYS A 90 12.16 0.67 -22.54
C LYS A 90 12.93 -0.41 -21.75
N GLN A 91 12.28 -1.48 -21.33
CA GLN A 91 12.89 -2.52 -20.51
C GLN A 91 13.45 -3.64 -21.40
N LYS A 92 14.42 -4.37 -20.82
CA LYS A 92 14.86 -5.65 -21.38
C LYS A 92 14.01 -6.75 -20.75
N LEU A 93 13.15 -7.39 -21.53
CA LEU A 93 12.18 -8.38 -21.02
C LEU A 93 12.82 -9.59 -20.33
N ASP A 94 14.04 -9.97 -20.76
CA ASP A 94 14.82 -11.04 -20.11
C ASP A 94 15.38 -10.66 -18.74
N ALA A 95 15.37 -9.36 -18.41
CA ALA A 95 15.74 -8.85 -17.08
C ALA A 95 14.54 -8.68 -16.15
N LEU A 96 13.32 -9.00 -16.60
CA LEU A 96 12.10 -8.87 -15.81
C LEU A 96 11.52 -10.25 -15.45
N PRO A 97 10.89 -10.38 -14.28
CA PRO A 97 10.82 -9.39 -13.20
C PRO A 97 12.19 -9.18 -12.55
N SER A 98 12.42 -7.99 -12.00
CA SER A 98 13.66 -7.70 -11.25
C SER A 98 13.80 -8.68 -10.08
N ALA A 99 14.99 -9.24 -9.90
CA ALA A 99 15.30 -10.09 -8.76
C ALA A 99 15.29 -9.26 -7.46
N CYS A 100 14.74 -9.85 -6.41
CA CYS A 100 14.73 -9.25 -5.08
C CYS A 100 15.50 -10.14 -4.10
N PRO A 101 16.37 -9.58 -3.24
CA PRO A 101 17.14 -10.42 -2.33
C PRO A 101 16.27 -11.21 -1.35
N GLY A 102 16.56 -12.49 -1.17
CA GLY A 102 15.94 -13.33 -0.15
C GLY A 102 14.50 -13.76 -0.47
N GLU A 103 14.12 -13.87 -1.73
CA GLU A 103 12.77 -14.27 -2.15
C GLU A 103 12.42 -15.71 -1.74
N ARG A 104 11.43 -15.85 -0.86
CA ARG A 104 10.72 -17.12 -0.62
C ARG A 104 9.34 -17.03 -1.28
N PRO A 105 8.73 -18.17 -1.64
CA PRO A 105 7.41 -18.17 -2.29
C PRO A 105 6.33 -17.41 -1.53
N ASP A 106 6.34 -17.49 -0.20
CA ASP A 106 5.32 -16.90 0.69
C ASP A 106 5.72 -15.52 1.24
N ASP A 107 6.88 -14.99 0.89
CA ASP A 107 7.24 -13.61 1.21
C ASP A 107 6.49 -12.64 0.31
N PRO A 108 6.25 -11.38 0.76
CA PRO A 108 5.67 -10.35 -0.09
C PRO A 108 6.52 -10.13 -1.34
N ARG A 109 5.89 -10.03 -2.50
CA ARG A 109 6.55 -9.62 -3.73
C ARG A 109 7.00 -8.17 -3.59
N ARG A 110 8.31 -7.96 -3.64
CA ARG A 110 8.98 -6.66 -3.55
C ARG A 110 9.83 -6.43 -4.81
N CYS A 111 10.59 -5.34 -4.88
CA CYS A 111 11.35 -4.97 -6.08
C CYS A 111 10.44 -4.90 -7.32
N VAL A 112 9.27 -4.38 -7.14
CA VAL A 112 8.24 -4.28 -8.16
C VAL A 112 7.91 -2.81 -8.36
N THR A 113 7.86 -2.37 -9.61
CA THR A 113 7.45 -1.01 -9.96
C THR A 113 5.93 -0.86 -9.82
N TRP A 114 5.46 0.37 -9.73
CA TRP A 114 4.03 0.66 -9.73
C TRP A 114 3.35 0.14 -11.01
N PHE A 115 4.02 0.22 -12.17
CA PHE A 115 3.50 -0.30 -13.44
C PHE A 115 3.33 -1.81 -13.44
N GLU A 116 4.27 -2.55 -12.85
CA GLU A 116 4.16 -4.01 -12.69
C GLU A 116 3.05 -4.40 -11.73
N ALA A 117 2.93 -3.67 -10.61
CA ALA A 117 1.85 -3.86 -9.64
C ALA A 117 0.47 -3.59 -10.27
N GLU A 118 0.32 -2.52 -11.07
CA GLU A 118 -0.89 -2.21 -11.84
C GLU A 118 -1.22 -3.31 -12.86
N ALA A 119 -0.22 -3.78 -13.60
CA ALA A 119 -0.41 -4.83 -14.60
C ALA A 119 -0.83 -6.16 -13.96
N TYR A 120 -0.20 -6.55 -12.85
CA TYR A 120 -0.61 -7.71 -12.07
C TYR A 120 -2.06 -7.59 -11.57
N ALA A 121 -2.42 -6.41 -11.03
CA ALA A 121 -3.76 -6.17 -10.54
C ALA A 121 -4.82 -6.34 -11.65
N ARG A 122 -4.57 -5.83 -12.84
CA ARG A 122 -5.43 -6.01 -14.02
C ARG A 122 -5.51 -7.46 -14.48
N TRP A 123 -4.39 -8.18 -14.48
CA TRP A 123 -4.35 -9.61 -14.79
C TRP A 123 -5.27 -10.40 -13.84
N ARG A 124 -5.28 -10.07 -12.56
CA ARG A 124 -6.18 -10.68 -11.56
C ARG A 124 -7.64 -10.19 -11.64
N GLY A 125 -7.98 -9.28 -12.55
CA GLY A 125 -9.32 -8.70 -12.66
C GLY A 125 -9.67 -7.66 -11.59
N GLY A 126 -8.65 -7.07 -10.96
CA GLY A 126 -8.76 -6.02 -9.96
C GLY A 126 -7.98 -4.76 -10.31
N ARG A 127 -7.64 -4.00 -9.32
CA ARG A 127 -6.82 -2.78 -9.39
C ARG A 127 -6.02 -2.57 -8.09
N LEU A 128 -5.07 -1.65 -8.10
CA LEU A 128 -4.49 -1.16 -6.85
C LEU A 128 -5.56 -0.42 -6.03
N PRO A 129 -5.52 -0.49 -4.68
CA PRO A 129 -6.39 0.31 -3.83
C PRO A 129 -6.11 1.79 -4.05
N THR A 130 -7.12 2.65 -3.87
CA THR A 130 -6.84 4.06 -3.63
C THR A 130 -6.19 4.23 -2.26
N GLU A 131 -5.52 5.35 -2.04
CA GLU A 131 -4.96 5.66 -0.74
C GLU A 131 -6.02 5.63 0.37
N ALA A 132 -7.20 6.17 0.08
CA ALA A 132 -8.33 6.18 1.00
C ALA A 132 -8.87 4.76 1.30
N GLU A 133 -8.98 3.90 0.31
CA GLU A 133 -9.38 2.50 0.50
C GLU A 133 -8.37 1.75 1.36
N TRP A 134 -7.08 1.89 1.05
CA TRP A 134 -6.02 1.25 1.82
C TRP A 134 -6.04 1.72 3.28
N GLU A 135 -6.12 3.04 3.50
CA GLU A 135 -6.12 3.61 4.85
C GLU A 135 -7.36 3.21 5.64
N TYR A 136 -8.54 3.20 5.00
CA TYR A 136 -9.76 2.74 5.65
C TYR A 136 -9.72 1.26 6.02
N ALA A 137 -9.22 0.39 5.13
CA ALA A 137 -9.03 -1.03 5.43
C ALA A 137 -8.08 -1.26 6.61
N ALA A 138 -7.06 -0.40 6.74
CA ALA A 138 -6.10 -0.46 7.85
C ALA A 138 -6.72 0.03 9.17
N ARG A 139 -7.24 1.26 9.22
CA ARG A 139 -7.56 1.94 10.49
C ARG A 139 -9.03 1.91 10.88
N GLY A 140 -9.93 1.55 9.97
CA GLY A 140 -11.36 1.43 10.21
C GLY A 140 -12.10 2.75 10.45
N PRO A 141 -13.40 2.67 10.75
CA PRO A 141 -14.23 3.84 11.01
C PRO A 141 -13.86 4.60 12.29
N GLN A 142 -13.11 3.97 13.21
CA GLN A 142 -12.56 4.60 14.41
C GLN A 142 -11.31 5.42 14.13
N SER A 143 -10.77 5.36 12.91
CA SER A 143 -9.56 6.07 12.49
C SER A 143 -8.36 5.76 13.40
N SER A 144 -8.18 4.48 13.73
CA SER A 144 -7.12 4.00 14.62
C SER A 144 -5.72 4.34 14.09
N ARG A 145 -4.75 4.56 14.98
CA ARG A 145 -3.35 4.91 14.64
C ARG A 145 -2.65 3.74 13.91
N TYR A 146 -2.93 2.50 14.35
CA TYR A 146 -2.44 1.24 13.76
C TYR A 146 -3.62 0.31 13.43
N PRO A 147 -3.45 -0.71 12.61
CA PRO A 147 -4.54 -1.63 12.27
C PRO A 147 -5.25 -2.26 13.48
N TRP A 148 -4.54 -2.48 14.55
CA TRP A 148 -5.02 -3.10 15.80
C TRP A 148 -5.44 -2.09 16.88
N GLY A 149 -5.34 -0.77 16.67
CA GLY A 149 -5.73 0.25 17.65
C GLY A 149 -4.77 1.42 17.79
N ALA A 150 -4.80 2.10 18.95
CA ALA A 150 -4.10 3.36 19.13
C ALA A 150 -2.61 3.21 19.51
N ALA A 151 -2.24 2.17 20.26
CA ALA A 151 -0.89 2.00 20.78
C ALA A 151 -0.04 1.12 19.84
N PHE A 152 1.24 1.50 19.70
CA PHE A 152 2.22 0.65 19.02
C PHE A 152 2.49 -0.63 19.82
N ASP A 153 2.56 -1.76 19.10
CA ASP A 153 2.92 -3.06 19.69
C ASP A 153 3.79 -3.82 18.68
N ALA A 154 5.09 -3.92 18.99
CA ALA A 154 6.08 -4.57 18.13
C ALA A 154 5.83 -6.08 17.91
N SER A 155 5.02 -6.73 18.76
CA SER A 155 4.66 -8.13 18.57
C SER A 155 3.61 -8.37 17.49
N ARG A 156 3.03 -7.29 16.97
CA ARG A 156 1.92 -7.31 16.00
C ARG A 156 2.32 -6.98 14.56
N CYS A 157 3.56 -6.54 14.36
CA CYS A 157 4.02 -6.11 13.04
C CYS A 157 5.51 -6.40 12.83
N ASN A 158 5.89 -6.59 11.58
CA ASN A 158 7.29 -6.79 11.20
C ASN A 158 7.93 -5.43 10.87
N VAL A 159 8.51 -4.79 11.89
CA VAL A 159 9.18 -3.47 11.80
C VAL A 159 10.50 -3.49 12.58
N VAL A 160 10.84 -2.45 13.26
CA VAL A 160 12.07 -2.19 14.02
C VAL A 160 12.78 -3.44 14.55
N GLY A 161 14.04 -3.61 14.14
CA GLY A 161 14.88 -4.73 14.56
C GLY A 161 14.75 -5.98 13.69
N ALA A 162 13.82 -6.01 12.74
CA ALA A 162 13.73 -7.07 11.76
C ALA A 162 14.89 -6.97 10.74
N THR A 163 15.36 -8.12 10.27
CA THR A 163 16.46 -8.21 9.29
C THR A 163 15.97 -8.42 7.86
N GLY A 164 14.68 -8.56 7.67
CA GLY A 164 14.04 -8.80 6.38
C GLY A 164 12.54 -9.01 6.50
N PRO A 165 11.84 -9.22 5.38
CA PRO A 165 10.43 -9.56 5.41
C PRO A 165 10.22 -10.96 6.02
N VAL A 166 8.99 -11.19 6.47
CA VAL A 166 8.50 -12.51 6.90
C VAL A 166 7.42 -12.99 5.94
N PRO A 167 7.11 -14.29 5.90
CA PRO A 167 5.97 -14.80 5.14
C PRO A 167 4.69 -14.04 5.49
N VAL A 168 3.90 -13.70 4.47
CA VAL A 168 2.68 -12.92 4.66
C VAL A 168 1.73 -13.60 5.65
N GLY A 169 1.00 -12.81 6.45
CA GLY A 169 0.07 -13.32 7.46
C GLY A 169 0.72 -13.97 8.69
N SER A 170 2.05 -13.86 8.87
CA SER A 170 2.77 -14.46 10.00
C SER A 170 2.41 -13.84 11.34
N LEU A 171 1.84 -12.65 11.36
CA LEU A 171 1.53 -11.88 12.58
C LEU A 171 0.02 -11.58 12.71
N PRO A 172 -0.83 -12.62 12.88
CA PRO A 172 -2.29 -12.46 12.84
C PRO A 172 -2.87 -11.59 13.97
N SER A 173 -2.11 -11.33 15.03
CA SER A 173 -2.47 -10.37 16.08
C SER A 173 -2.43 -8.91 15.61
N GLY A 174 -1.77 -8.65 14.47
CA GLY A 174 -1.68 -7.34 13.81
C GLY A 174 -2.81 -7.02 12.82
N ARG A 175 -3.80 -7.90 12.70
CA ARG A 175 -4.93 -7.72 11.77
C ARG A 175 -5.69 -6.43 11.99
N SER A 176 -6.15 -5.89 10.89
CA SER A 176 -7.07 -4.77 10.89
C SER A 176 -8.50 -5.20 11.28
N TRP A 177 -9.37 -4.22 11.45
CA TRP A 177 -10.78 -4.42 11.79
C TRP A 177 -11.58 -5.28 10.80
N VAL A 178 -11.14 -5.37 9.53
CA VAL A 178 -11.70 -6.25 8.49
C VAL A 178 -10.99 -7.59 8.37
N GLY A 179 -9.95 -7.81 9.16
CA GLY A 179 -9.17 -9.05 9.12
C GLY A 179 -8.07 -9.09 8.07
N ALA A 180 -7.68 -7.95 7.50
CA ALA A 180 -6.51 -7.85 6.64
C ALA A 180 -5.22 -7.90 7.47
N ASP A 181 -4.23 -8.66 7.00
CA ASP A 181 -2.93 -8.86 7.61
C ASP A 181 -1.90 -7.87 7.04
N ASP A 182 -0.82 -7.62 7.78
CA ASP A 182 0.41 -6.93 7.35
C ASP A 182 0.23 -5.46 6.87
N LEU A 183 -0.87 -4.79 7.26
CA LEU A 183 -1.09 -3.35 6.97
C LEU A 183 -0.23 -2.42 7.85
N ALA A 184 0.76 -2.96 8.54
CA ALA A 184 1.77 -2.22 9.28
C ALA A 184 3.09 -2.99 9.27
N GLY A 185 4.09 -2.51 8.55
CA GLY A 185 5.38 -3.18 8.40
C GLY A 185 5.38 -4.21 7.27
N ASN A 186 6.34 -5.12 7.30
CA ASN A 186 6.64 -6.16 6.31
C ASN A 186 7.08 -5.58 4.96
N ALA A 187 6.17 -5.14 4.09
CA ALA A 187 6.51 -4.36 2.90
C ALA A 187 5.63 -3.11 2.80
N MET A 188 6.20 -1.98 2.37
CA MET A 188 5.39 -0.85 1.92
C MET A 188 4.57 -1.25 0.70
N GLU A 189 3.44 -0.61 0.51
CA GLU A 189 2.50 -1.00 -0.51
C GLU A 189 2.14 0.15 -1.44
N TRP A 190 2.36 -0.06 -2.74
CA TRP A 190 1.86 0.82 -3.77
C TRP A 190 0.35 0.97 -3.70
N VAL A 191 -0.13 2.20 -3.77
CA VAL A 191 -1.54 2.53 -4.02
C VAL A 191 -1.71 3.24 -5.37
N SER A 192 -2.94 3.44 -5.83
CA SER A 192 -3.20 4.03 -7.15
C SER A 192 -2.84 5.50 -7.26
N ASP A 193 -2.89 6.22 -6.14
CA ASP A 193 -2.89 7.66 -6.10
C ASP A 193 -1.52 8.26 -6.42
N TRP A 194 -1.53 9.39 -7.14
CA TRP A 194 -0.40 10.29 -7.19
C TRP A 194 -0.27 11.04 -5.87
N LEU A 195 0.96 11.31 -5.45
CA LEU A 195 1.20 12.11 -4.28
C LEU A 195 1.19 13.60 -4.61
N ASP A 196 0.43 14.34 -3.82
CA ASP A 196 0.52 15.79 -3.68
C ASP A 196 0.38 16.12 -2.19
N ALA A 197 1.38 16.74 -1.61
CA ALA A 197 1.41 17.05 -0.18
C ALA A 197 0.26 17.98 0.26
N GLY A 198 -0.27 18.81 -0.65
CA GLY A 198 -1.39 19.70 -0.38
C GLY A 198 -2.76 19.14 -0.76
N TYR A 199 -2.84 17.87 -1.22
CA TYR A 199 -4.10 17.31 -1.71
C TYR A 199 -5.18 17.23 -0.63
N TYR A 200 -4.84 16.84 0.59
CA TYR A 200 -5.81 16.65 1.68
C TYR A 200 -6.64 17.91 1.99
N ALA A 201 -6.05 19.11 1.82
CA ALA A 201 -6.78 20.37 2.01
C ALA A 201 -7.89 20.63 0.97
N ARG A 202 -7.90 19.90 -0.14
CA ARG A 202 -8.87 20.04 -1.24
C ARG A 202 -9.48 18.70 -1.68
N SER A 203 -9.24 17.64 -0.92
CA SER A 203 -9.80 16.32 -1.17
C SER A 203 -11.32 16.39 -1.18
N VAL A 204 -11.94 15.67 -2.11
CA VAL A 204 -13.38 15.42 -2.05
C VAL A 204 -13.67 14.44 -0.93
N GLU A 205 -14.89 14.54 -0.35
CA GLU A 205 -15.29 13.62 0.72
C GLU A 205 -15.57 12.21 0.19
N ASP A 206 -16.24 12.11 -0.97
CA ASP A 206 -16.71 10.85 -1.52
C ASP A 206 -15.67 10.22 -2.47
N ASP A 207 -15.28 8.98 -2.15
CA ASP A 207 -14.41 8.12 -2.98
C ASP A 207 -13.20 8.84 -3.58
N PRO A 208 -12.37 9.56 -2.80
CA PRO A 208 -11.22 10.29 -3.34
C PRO A 208 -10.21 9.34 -4.00
N THR A 209 -9.66 9.78 -5.12
CA THR A 209 -8.69 9.01 -5.94
C THR A 209 -7.33 9.71 -6.06
N GLY A 210 -7.08 10.70 -5.20
CA GLY A 210 -5.88 11.51 -5.30
C GLY A 210 -5.92 12.54 -6.45
N PRO A 211 -4.84 13.28 -6.66
CA PRO A 211 -4.74 14.21 -7.79
C PRO A 211 -4.68 13.44 -9.12
N PRO A 212 -5.16 14.03 -10.24
CA PRO A 212 -5.24 13.33 -11.53
C PRO A 212 -3.87 13.07 -12.18
N THR A 213 -2.85 13.80 -11.77
CA THR A 213 -1.47 13.69 -12.27
C THR A 213 -0.47 13.95 -11.16
N GLY A 214 0.75 13.42 -11.33
CA GLY A 214 1.86 13.63 -10.40
C GLY A 214 3.16 13.07 -10.95
N THR A 215 4.21 13.08 -10.15
CA THR A 215 5.53 12.55 -10.50
C THR A 215 5.92 11.36 -9.64
N VAL A 216 5.31 11.23 -8.45
CA VAL A 216 5.55 10.14 -7.50
C VAL A 216 4.23 9.52 -7.06
N LYS A 217 4.26 8.26 -6.71
CA LYS A 217 3.10 7.52 -6.22
C LYS A 217 3.12 7.44 -4.69
N VAL A 218 1.93 7.29 -4.10
CA VAL A 218 1.82 7.08 -2.65
C VAL A 218 2.12 5.64 -2.31
N GLU A 219 2.83 5.44 -1.21
CA GLU A 219 3.06 4.15 -0.58
C GLU A 219 2.63 4.19 0.87
N LYS A 220 2.11 3.07 1.36
CA LYS A 220 1.50 2.95 2.68
C LYS A 220 2.10 1.81 3.50
N GLY A 221 1.88 1.84 4.82
CA GLY A 221 2.11 0.71 5.74
C GLY A 221 3.50 0.62 6.36
N GLY A 222 4.52 1.23 5.77
CA GLY A 222 5.92 1.03 6.20
C GLY A 222 6.45 -0.36 5.82
N TRP A 223 7.69 -0.67 6.20
CA TRP A 223 8.38 -1.93 5.87
C TRP A 223 9.10 -2.53 7.08
N TRP A 224 9.67 -3.70 6.93
CA TRP A 224 10.38 -4.44 7.99
C TRP A 224 11.50 -3.65 8.68
N GLY A 225 12.10 -2.64 8.06
CA GLY A 225 13.12 -1.76 8.65
C GLY A 225 12.58 -0.44 9.19
N SER A 226 11.28 -0.19 9.12
CA SER A 226 10.70 1.09 9.53
C SER A 226 10.55 1.22 11.05
N ASN A 227 10.39 2.45 11.51
CA ASN A 227 10.09 2.77 12.90
C ASN A 227 8.57 2.86 13.14
N PRO A 228 8.11 2.94 14.41
CA PRO A 228 6.68 3.00 14.72
C PRO A 228 5.92 4.16 14.05
N VAL A 229 6.58 5.30 13.79
CA VAL A 229 5.94 6.45 13.14
C VAL A 229 5.58 6.15 11.71
N VAL A 230 6.46 5.45 10.99
CA VAL A 230 6.27 5.05 9.58
C VAL A 230 5.26 3.92 9.43
N ALA A 231 5.14 3.03 10.42
CA ALA A 231 4.18 1.92 10.41
C ALA A 231 2.73 2.34 10.75
N ARG A 232 2.45 3.64 10.96
CA ARG A 232 1.09 4.14 11.21
C ARG A 232 0.24 4.05 9.93
N SER A 233 -1.04 3.76 10.09
CA SER A 233 -1.97 3.64 8.97
C SER A 233 -2.09 4.94 8.13
N ALA A 234 -1.91 6.12 8.75
CA ALA A 234 -1.98 7.40 8.08
C ALA A 234 -0.66 7.82 7.38
N TYR A 235 0.46 7.13 7.66
CA TYR A 235 1.75 7.49 7.06
C TYR A 235 1.68 7.40 5.54
N ARG A 236 2.29 8.40 4.86
CA ARG A 236 2.40 8.52 3.40
C ARG A 236 3.88 8.62 3.03
N HIS A 237 4.40 7.65 2.30
CA HIS A 237 5.72 7.79 1.70
C HIS A 237 5.64 8.67 0.44
N TYR A 238 6.71 9.40 0.08
CA TYR A 238 6.57 10.53 -0.85
C TYR A 238 7.69 10.68 -1.88
N GLU A 239 8.58 9.71 -2.02
CA GLU A 239 9.81 9.89 -2.81
C GLU A 239 9.84 9.10 -4.12
N ASP A 240 8.98 8.10 -4.29
CA ASP A 240 9.20 7.10 -5.33
C ASP A 240 8.35 7.31 -6.60
N PRO A 241 9.02 7.50 -7.77
CA PRO A 241 8.33 7.56 -9.05
C PRO A 241 7.79 6.17 -9.46
N PRO A 242 6.81 6.10 -10.39
CA PRO A 242 6.13 4.85 -10.73
C PRO A 242 7.02 3.79 -11.41
N ASP A 243 8.19 4.16 -11.87
CA ASP A 243 9.21 3.27 -12.47
C ASP A 243 10.29 2.83 -11.47
N TYR A 244 10.19 3.26 -10.23
CA TYR A 244 11.06 2.82 -9.14
C TYR A 244 10.51 1.53 -8.52
N GLY A 245 11.41 0.71 -7.99
CA GLY A 245 11.07 -0.48 -7.22
C GLY A 245 12.29 -0.98 -6.46
N ASP A 246 12.12 -1.23 -5.18
CA ASP A 246 13.20 -1.70 -4.32
C ASP A 246 12.78 -2.84 -3.38
N LYS A 247 13.69 -3.26 -2.52
CA LYS A 247 13.49 -4.37 -1.57
C LYS A 247 12.48 -4.06 -0.44
N HIS A 248 11.94 -2.87 -0.38
CA HIS A 248 11.01 -2.44 0.67
C HIS A 248 9.56 -2.39 0.16
N ILE A 249 9.35 -2.27 -1.16
CA ILE A 249 8.08 -1.92 -1.77
C ILE A 249 7.43 -3.13 -2.43
N GLY A 250 6.24 -3.48 -1.96
CA GLY A 250 5.34 -4.47 -2.51
C GLY A 250 3.98 -3.86 -2.85
N PHE A 251 2.92 -4.66 -2.80
CA PHE A 251 1.56 -4.20 -3.06
C PHE A 251 0.52 -5.26 -2.70
N ARG A 252 -0.73 -4.83 -2.58
CA ARG A 252 -1.93 -5.68 -2.60
C ARG A 252 -2.95 -5.12 -3.57
N ILE A 253 -3.98 -5.90 -3.90
CA ILE A 253 -5.01 -5.44 -4.83
C ILE A 253 -6.38 -5.38 -4.17
N VAL A 254 -7.27 -4.61 -4.82
CA VAL A 254 -8.70 -4.60 -4.55
C VAL A 254 -9.49 -5.06 -5.77
N SER A 255 -10.65 -5.64 -5.52
CA SER A 255 -11.64 -5.94 -6.55
C SER A 255 -12.99 -5.35 -6.18
N ALA A 256 -13.75 -4.95 -7.20
CA ALA A 256 -15.12 -4.49 -7.00
C ALA A 256 -15.98 -5.62 -6.42
N SER A 257 -17.06 -5.26 -5.75
CA SER A 257 -18.11 -6.20 -5.38
C SER A 257 -18.83 -6.69 -6.66
N SER A 258 -18.18 -7.51 -7.46
CA SER A 258 -18.92 -8.26 -8.46
C SER A 258 -19.71 -9.32 -7.71
N ALA A 259 -21.03 -9.23 -7.77
CA ALA A 259 -21.88 -10.36 -7.43
C ALA A 259 -21.33 -11.60 -8.19
N ARG A 260 -20.76 -12.54 -7.45
CA ARG A 260 -20.55 -13.90 -7.94
C ARG A 260 -21.83 -14.68 -7.76
#